data_49c43a1e22d1224b5a310cd4a4cefd80
#
_entry.id   49c43a1e22d1224b5a310cd4a4cefd80
#
_cell.length_a   1.000
_cell.length_b   1.000
_cell.length_c   1.000
_cell.angle_alpha   90.00
_cell.angle_beta   90.00
_cell.angle_gamma   90.00
#
_symmetry.space_group_name_H-M   'P 1'
#
loop_
_entity.id
_entity.type
_entity.pdbx_description
1 polymer ?
#
loop_
_entity_poly.entity_id
_entity_poly.type
_entity_poly.pdbx_seq_one_letter_code
_entity_poly.pdbx_strand_id
1 'polypeptide(L)'
;LGDAYHTALICARLNLADGIAAYEQSLRDHCRRSAKYAYDALETVGLGMCAMLAALVHDMGKACERFMEYLEAAFAGKDVRRGSVNHTFAAVRFLLERYWEPAEQGSVRIWTAEIVAYAAGAHHGQFDLNGPAGGHGFEHRMTKKDICYQEARDNYLRECADIKELDAMFDAAAGEVERFFETVSDNIDIAEEDEECDFWTGLLARLVLSAVEEGDRRDTYEFMSGKAQPECDVGNDGWSGLSARLDEKIAGMECRSEINKARREISRMCREAAQKPGGVYRLN
;
A
#
# COMPACT_ATOMS: atom_id res chain seq x y z
N LEU A 1 -40.37 6.98 8.94
CA LEU A 1 -38.96 7.43 8.89
C LEU A 1 -38.06 6.39 9.57
N GLY A 2 -38.25 5.09 9.33
CA GLY A 2 -37.56 4.04 10.06
C GLY A 2 -36.89 2.95 9.22
N ASP A 3 -37.05 2.89 7.90
CA ASP A 3 -36.64 1.72 7.12
C ASP A 3 -35.78 2.04 5.88
N ALA A 4 -35.23 3.22 5.77
CA ALA A 4 -34.40 3.63 4.61
C ALA A 4 -32.89 3.60 4.87
N TYR A 5 -32.41 3.18 6.04
CA TYR A 5 -30.98 3.23 6.42
C TYR A 5 -30.28 1.88 6.44
N HIS A 6 -30.87 0.80 5.97
CA HIS A 6 -30.27 -0.54 5.98
C HIS A 6 -29.62 -0.98 4.65
N THR A 7 -29.43 -0.09 3.72
CA THR A 7 -28.45 -0.27 2.65
C THR A 7 -27.24 0.63 2.96
N ALA A 8 -26.63 0.42 4.10
CA ALA A 8 -25.42 1.14 4.47
C ALA A 8 -24.31 0.73 3.51
N LEU A 9 -24.13 1.52 2.46
CA LEU A 9 -22.91 1.55 1.69
C LEU A 9 -21.78 1.73 2.69
N ILE A 10 -20.93 0.71 2.83
CA ILE A 10 -19.73 0.82 3.64
C ILE A 10 -18.89 1.93 3.00
N CYS A 11 -18.67 3.01 3.75
CA CYS A 11 -18.04 4.22 3.25
C CYS A 11 -16.53 4.16 3.48
N ALA A 12 -15.76 4.51 2.47
CA ALA A 12 -14.31 4.68 2.60
C ALA A 12 -13.95 6.09 3.07
N ARG A 13 -14.70 7.09 2.64
CA ARG A 13 -14.41 8.53 2.82
C ARG A 13 -15.67 9.38 2.78
N LEU A 14 -15.58 10.52 3.47
CA LEU A 14 -16.60 11.56 3.43
C LEU A 14 -15.92 12.87 3.01
N ASN A 15 -16.57 13.65 2.14
CA ASN A 15 -16.13 14.98 1.75
C ASN A 15 -17.20 16.02 2.12
N LEU A 16 -16.74 17.18 2.61
CA LEU A 16 -17.58 18.30 2.98
C LEU A 16 -17.59 19.35 1.87
N ALA A 17 -18.78 19.70 1.38
CA ALA A 17 -18.98 20.94 0.66
C ALA A 17 -19.91 21.84 1.52
N ASP A 18 -19.45 23.04 1.82
CA ASP A 18 -20.19 24.05 2.59
C ASP A 18 -20.70 23.58 3.97
N GLY A 19 -19.97 22.66 4.62
CA GLY A 19 -20.34 22.15 5.95
C GLY A 19 -21.43 21.08 5.94
N ILE A 20 -21.86 20.61 4.77
CA ILE A 20 -22.82 19.52 4.59
C ILE A 20 -22.10 18.36 3.91
N ALA A 21 -22.40 17.11 4.32
CA ALA A 21 -21.89 15.92 3.62
C ALA A 21 -22.36 15.95 2.17
N ALA A 22 -21.45 16.31 1.28
CA ALA A 22 -21.79 16.48 -0.13
C ALA A 22 -21.60 15.19 -0.92
N TYR A 23 -20.62 14.36 -0.52
CA TYR A 23 -20.25 13.17 -1.26
C TYR A 23 -19.74 12.08 -0.33
N GLU A 24 -20.24 10.87 -0.53
CA GLU A 24 -19.76 9.65 0.09
C GLU A 24 -19.09 8.81 -0.97
N GLN A 25 -17.89 8.31 -0.70
CA GLN A 25 -17.27 7.29 -1.54
C GLN A 25 -17.48 5.93 -0.93
N SER A 26 -18.11 5.01 -1.66
CA SER A 26 -18.24 3.63 -1.19
C SER A 26 -16.88 2.97 -1.06
N LEU A 27 -16.71 2.07 -0.09
CA LEU A 27 -15.49 1.28 0.07
C LEU A 27 -15.21 0.46 -1.19
N ARG A 28 -16.25 -0.08 -1.80
CA ARG A 28 -16.15 -0.83 -3.06
C ARG A 28 -15.54 0.01 -4.17
N ASP A 29 -16.05 1.23 -4.41
CA ASP A 29 -15.56 2.08 -5.49
C ASP A 29 -14.13 2.51 -5.23
N HIS A 30 -13.82 2.90 -3.98
CA HIS A 30 -12.46 3.23 -3.58
C HIS A 30 -11.47 2.09 -3.85
N CYS A 31 -11.74 0.89 -3.31
CA CYS A 31 -10.84 -0.25 -3.48
C CYS A 31 -10.69 -0.65 -4.95
N ARG A 32 -11.79 -0.64 -5.74
CA ARG A 32 -11.71 -0.99 -7.17
C ARG A 32 -10.96 0.02 -8.00
N ARG A 33 -11.11 1.32 -7.73
CA ARG A 33 -10.36 2.35 -8.44
C ARG A 33 -8.89 2.33 -8.05
N SER A 34 -8.59 2.19 -6.75
CA SER A 34 -7.21 2.00 -6.26
C SER A 34 -6.55 0.78 -6.90
N ALA A 35 -7.28 -0.35 -6.99
CA ALA A 35 -6.82 -1.57 -7.62
C ALA A 35 -6.50 -1.38 -9.12
N LYS A 36 -7.36 -0.64 -9.84
CA LYS A 36 -7.10 -0.33 -11.24
C LYS A 36 -5.84 0.51 -11.42
N TYR A 37 -5.64 1.55 -10.62
CA TYR A 37 -4.45 2.39 -10.71
C TYR A 37 -3.18 1.62 -10.34
N ALA A 38 -3.26 0.75 -9.34
CA ALA A 38 -2.15 -0.11 -8.96
C ALA A 38 -1.79 -1.11 -10.09
N TYR A 39 -2.80 -1.69 -10.75
CA TYR A 39 -2.61 -2.53 -11.93
C TYR A 39 -1.89 -1.77 -13.05
N ASP A 40 -2.42 -0.62 -13.43
CA ASP A 40 -1.87 0.20 -14.52
C ASP A 40 -0.40 0.62 -14.23
N ALA A 41 -0.05 0.80 -12.97
CA ALA A 41 1.32 1.16 -12.57
C ALA A 41 2.34 0.03 -12.80
N LEU A 42 1.94 -1.24 -12.68
CA LEU A 42 2.85 -2.40 -12.78
C LEU A 42 2.54 -3.36 -13.94
N GLU A 43 1.52 -3.11 -14.76
CA GLU A 43 1.19 -3.95 -15.91
C GLU A 43 2.37 -4.10 -16.87
N THR A 44 3.06 -3.01 -17.16
CA THR A 44 4.19 -2.99 -18.10
C THR A 44 5.40 -3.81 -17.66
N VAL A 45 5.50 -4.08 -16.36
CA VAL A 45 6.56 -4.94 -15.79
C VAL A 45 6.06 -6.34 -15.42
N GLY A 46 4.81 -6.67 -15.80
CA GLY A 46 4.22 -7.99 -15.63
C GLY A 46 3.80 -8.34 -14.20
N LEU A 47 3.50 -7.33 -13.36
CA LEU A 47 3.13 -7.46 -11.95
C LEU A 47 1.78 -6.78 -11.62
N GLY A 48 0.98 -6.52 -12.66
CA GLY A 48 -0.28 -5.80 -12.52
C GLY A 48 -1.29 -6.51 -11.61
N MET A 49 -1.40 -7.83 -11.69
CA MET A 49 -2.36 -8.60 -10.88
C MET A 49 -1.94 -8.67 -9.42
N CYS A 50 -0.64 -8.77 -9.11
CA CYS A 50 -0.13 -8.65 -7.74
C CYS A 50 -0.52 -7.32 -7.11
N ALA A 51 -0.29 -6.21 -7.82
CA ALA A 51 -0.62 -4.87 -7.36
C ALA A 51 -2.14 -4.68 -7.23
N MET A 52 -2.90 -5.16 -8.22
CA MET A 52 -4.35 -5.10 -8.23
C MET A 52 -4.98 -5.81 -7.04
N LEU A 53 -4.55 -7.04 -6.75
CA LEU A 53 -5.06 -7.81 -5.63
C LEU A 53 -4.75 -7.13 -4.30
N ALA A 54 -3.49 -6.73 -4.09
CA ALA A 54 -3.08 -6.03 -2.87
C ALA A 54 -3.88 -4.74 -2.65
N ALA A 55 -4.03 -3.92 -3.69
CA ALA A 55 -4.79 -2.67 -3.62
C ALA A 55 -6.30 -2.91 -3.50
N LEU A 56 -6.85 -3.98 -4.08
CA LEU A 56 -8.27 -4.28 -3.93
C LEU A 56 -8.62 -4.55 -2.46
N VAL A 57 -7.80 -5.25 -1.71
CA VAL A 57 -8.11 -5.68 -0.35
C VAL A 57 -7.53 -4.81 0.76
N HIS A 58 -6.66 -3.83 0.44
CA HIS A 58 -5.87 -3.07 1.43
C HIS A 58 -6.70 -2.47 2.57
N ASP A 59 -7.88 -2.01 2.26
CA ASP A 59 -8.79 -1.33 3.17
C ASP A 59 -9.95 -2.22 3.69
N MET A 60 -9.83 -3.55 3.57
CA MET A 60 -10.85 -4.50 4.03
C MET A 60 -11.33 -4.22 5.46
N GLY A 61 -10.45 -3.83 6.35
CA GLY A 61 -10.77 -3.54 7.74
C GLY A 61 -11.67 -2.31 7.97
N LYS A 62 -11.91 -1.50 6.93
CA LYS A 62 -12.89 -0.41 6.97
C LYS A 62 -14.32 -0.91 6.90
N ALA A 63 -14.55 -2.18 6.52
CA ALA A 63 -15.86 -2.80 6.39
C ALA A 63 -16.45 -3.26 7.73
N CYS A 64 -16.27 -2.50 8.81
CA CYS A 64 -16.84 -2.81 10.12
C CYS A 64 -17.53 -1.58 10.73
N GLU A 65 -18.52 -1.83 11.61
CA GLU A 65 -19.31 -0.79 12.28
C GLU A 65 -18.43 0.21 13.03
N ARG A 66 -17.42 -0.29 13.74
CA ARG A 66 -16.48 0.56 14.49
C ARG A 66 -15.76 1.58 13.62
N PHE A 67 -15.43 1.24 12.37
CA PHE A 67 -14.81 2.19 11.45
C PHE A 67 -15.83 3.23 10.96
N MET A 68 -17.09 2.83 10.74
CA MET A 68 -18.17 3.75 10.37
C MET A 68 -18.45 4.74 11.49
N GLU A 69 -18.57 4.27 12.74
CA GLU A 69 -18.71 5.14 13.92
C GLU A 69 -17.55 6.15 14.04
N TYR A 70 -16.32 5.70 13.76
CA TYR A 70 -15.14 6.58 13.73
C TYR A 70 -15.27 7.67 12.66
N LEU A 71 -15.68 7.31 11.43
CA LEU A 71 -15.88 8.28 10.35
C LEU A 71 -16.97 9.29 10.68
N GLU A 72 -18.12 8.82 11.18
CA GLU A 72 -19.24 9.69 11.58
C GLU A 72 -18.84 10.65 12.70
N ALA A 73 -18.09 10.16 13.68
CA ALA A 73 -17.60 11.00 14.77
C ALA A 73 -16.60 12.06 14.26
N ALA A 74 -15.67 11.67 13.40
CA ALA A 74 -14.73 12.60 12.77
C ALA A 74 -15.46 13.65 11.93
N PHE A 75 -16.45 13.21 11.17
CA PHE A 75 -17.29 14.06 10.35
C PHE A 75 -18.11 15.06 11.18
N ALA A 76 -18.65 14.62 12.32
CA ALA A 76 -19.36 15.48 13.26
C ALA A 76 -18.44 16.46 14.02
N GLY A 77 -17.15 16.52 13.68
CA GLY A 77 -16.16 17.41 14.33
C GLY A 77 -15.82 17.00 15.76
N LYS A 78 -16.10 15.76 16.17
CA LYS A 78 -15.70 15.24 17.48
C LYS A 78 -14.19 15.03 17.49
N ASP A 79 -13.58 15.21 18.65
CA ASP A 79 -12.16 14.93 18.83
C ASP A 79 -11.91 13.40 18.80
N VAL A 80 -11.62 12.87 17.63
CA VAL A 80 -11.30 11.46 17.41
C VAL A 80 -9.82 11.33 17.05
N ARG A 81 -9.12 10.45 17.74
CA ARG A 81 -7.70 10.21 17.45
C ARG A 81 -7.56 9.50 16.12
N ARG A 82 -6.84 10.11 15.17
CA ARG A 82 -6.51 9.48 13.89
C ARG A 82 -5.76 8.15 14.12
N GLY A 83 -6.18 7.10 13.43
CA GLY A 83 -5.58 5.76 13.57
C GLY A 83 -6.05 4.98 14.81
N SER A 84 -7.12 5.43 15.50
CA SER A 84 -7.68 4.69 16.64
C SER A 84 -8.38 3.39 16.24
N VAL A 85 -8.76 3.24 14.97
CA VAL A 85 -9.30 1.99 14.42
C VAL A 85 -8.27 1.37 13.49
N ASN A 86 -7.78 0.18 13.86
CA ASN A 86 -6.84 -0.58 13.05
C ASN A 86 -7.61 -1.28 11.92
N HIS A 87 -7.38 -0.89 10.68
CA HIS A 87 -8.07 -1.45 9.51
C HIS A 87 -7.13 -2.18 8.54
N THR A 88 -5.81 -1.97 8.62
CA THR A 88 -4.86 -2.51 7.64
C THR A 88 -4.67 -4.02 7.75
N PHE A 89 -4.65 -4.55 8.97
CA PHE A 89 -4.32 -5.96 9.20
C PHE A 89 -5.48 -6.94 8.99
N ALA A 90 -6.69 -6.47 8.73
CA ALA A 90 -7.78 -7.35 8.30
C ALA A 90 -7.49 -7.99 6.93
N ALA A 91 -6.97 -7.20 5.98
CA ALA A 91 -6.56 -7.71 4.68
C ALA A 91 -5.39 -8.70 4.78
N VAL A 92 -4.37 -8.37 5.58
CA VAL A 92 -3.22 -9.26 5.83
C VAL A 92 -3.68 -10.62 6.36
N ARG A 93 -4.54 -10.58 7.37
CA ARG A 93 -5.06 -11.80 7.97
C ARG A 93 -5.88 -12.62 6.99
N PHE A 94 -6.75 -11.98 6.21
CA PHE A 94 -7.53 -12.65 5.17
C PHE A 94 -6.65 -13.34 4.14
N LEU A 95 -5.66 -12.65 3.60
CA LEU A 95 -4.77 -13.19 2.58
C LEU A 95 -3.96 -14.38 3.09
N LEU A 96 -3.40 -14.27 4.29
CA LEU A 96 -2.62 -15.36 4.87
C LEU A 96 -3.48 -16.54 5.31
N GLU A 97 -4.64 -16.33 5.95
CA GLU A 97 -5.55 -17.43 6.33
C GLU A 97 -6.06 -18.20 5.10
N ARG A 98 -6.14 -17.54 3.94
CA ARG A 98 -6.69 -18.16 2.73
C ARG A 98 -5.65 -18.77 1.82
N TYR A 99 -4.51 -18.13 1.65
CA TYR A 99 -3.56 -18.48 0.60
C TYR A 99 -2.21 -18.96 1.11
N TRP A 100 -1.95 -18.84 2.41
CA TRP A 100 -0.72 -19.32 3.02
C TRP A 100 -0.94 -20.70 3.63
N GLU A 101 -0.45 -21.74 2.97
CA GLU A 101 -0.60 -23.13 3.40
C GLU A 101 0.78 -23.70 3.79
N PRO A 102 1.00 -24.10 5.06
CA PRO A 102 2.32 -24.58 5.53
C PRO A 102 2.91 -25.73 4.72
N ALA A 103 2.05 -26.58 4.12
CA ALA A 103 2.50 -27.71 3.30
C ALA A 103 3.13 -27.27 1.97
N GLU A 104 2.90 -26.01 1.55
CA GLU A 104 3.44 -25.39 0.34
C GLU A 104 4.63 -24.48 0.63
N GLN A 105 5.24 -24.56 1.82
CA GLN A 105 6.37 -23.69 2.20
C GLN A 105 7.48 -23.75 1.15
N GLY A 106 7.98 -22.57 0.74
CA GLY A 106 8.97 -22.44 -0.33
C GLY A 106 8.37 -22.40 -1.74
N SER A 107 7.04 -22.52 -1.88
CA SER A 107 6.38 -22.38 -3.17
C SER A 107 6.17 -20.91 -3.57
N VAL A 108 6.04 -20.67 -4.87
CA VAL A 108 5.67 -19.36 -5.43
C VAL A 108 4.35 -18.84 -4.84
N ARG A 109 3.41 -19.72 -4.53
CA ARG A 109 2.12 -19.33 -3.93
C ARG A 109 2.29 -18.74 -2.54
N ILE A 110 3.17 -19.31 -1.72
CA ILE A 110 3.50 -18.75 -0.39
C ILE A 110 4.13 -17.38 -0.54
N TRP A 111 5.14 -17.24 -1.40
CA TRP A 111 5.78 -15.93 -1.66
C TRP A 111 4.78 -14.90 -2.15
N THR A 112 3.87 -15.29 -3.05
CA THR A 112 2.80 -14.41 -3.53
C THR A 112 1.90 -13.96 -2.39
N ALA A 113 1.46 -14.88 -1.52
CA ALA A 113 0.62 -14.55 -0.37
C ALA A 113 1.32 -13.56 0.58
N GLU A 114 2.60 -13.76 0.86
CA GLU A 114 3.41 -12.89 1.71
C GLU A 114 3.64 -11.51 1.09
N ILE A 115 3.98 -11.44 -0.20
CA ILE A 115 4.19 -10.19 -0.94
C ILE A 115 2.91 -9.35 -0.95
N VAL A 116 1.78 -9.96 -1.33
CA VAL A 116 0.50 -9.27 -1.43
C VAL A 116 0.00 -8.84 -0.04
N ALA A 117 0.14 -9.72 0.97
CA ALA A 117 -0.23 -9.41 2.35
C ALA A 117 0.62 -8.27 2.94
N TYR A 118 1.94 -8.28 2.71
CA TYR A 118 2.82 -7.21 3.13
C TYR A 118 2.41 -5.87 2.50
N ALA A 119 2.23 -5.86 1.18
CA ALA A 119 1.86 -4.64 0.46
C ALA A 119 0.51 -4.08 0.94
N ALA A 120 -0.50 -4.94 1.13
CA ALA A 120 -1.79 -4.52 1.67
C ALA A 120 -1.70 -3.99 3.11
N GLY A 121 -0.85 -4.59 3.95
CA GLY A 121 -0.69 -4.20 5.36
C GLY A 121 0.16 -2.96 5.59
N ALA A 122 1.11 -2.69 4.71
CA ALA A 122 2.13 -1.65 4.86
C ALA A 122 1.77 -0.30 4.22
N HIS A 123 0.62 -0.17 3.55
CA HIS A 123 0.25 1.02 2.77
C HIS A 123 0.16 2.33 3.59
N HIS A 124 0.04 2.26 4.91
CA HIS A 124 0.13 3.42 5.81
C HIS A 124 1.49 3.59 6.48
N GLY A 125 2.40 2.66 6.26
CA GLY A 125 3.76 2.69 6.81
C GLY A 125 4.37 1.31 6.88
N GLN A 126 5.60 1.21 6.47
CA GLN A 126 6.34 -0.03 6.53
C GLN A 126 6.48 -0.51 7.99
N PHE A 127 6.50 -1.80 8.17
CA PHE A 127 6.73 -2.45 9.45
C PHE A 127 7.77 -3.56 9.31
N ASP A 128 8.45 -3.84 10.42
CA ASP A 128 9.42 -4.91 10.48
C ASP A 128 8.72 -6.26 10.67
N LEU A 129 9.04 -7.23 9.84
CA LEU A 129 8.53 -8.61 9.96
C LEU A 129 9.15 -9.31 11.17
N ASN A 130 10.42 -9.04 11.44
CA ASN A 130 11.22 -9.67 12.50
C ASN A 130 11.44 -8.74 13.70
N GLY A 131 10.44 -7.94 14.08
CA GLY A 131 10.56 -7.07 15.23
C GLY A 131 10.99 -7.81 16.51
N PRO A 132 11.68 -7.14 17.44
CA PRO A 132 12.14 -7.77 18.68
C PRO A 132 10.98 -8.38 19.45
N ALA A 133 11.23 -9.48 20.16
CA ALA A 133 10.24 -10.14 21.00
C ALA A 133 9.59 -9.11 21.95
N GLY A 134 8.27 -8.97 21.89
CA GLY A 134 7.51 -7.94 22.62
C GLY A 134 7.45 -6.57 21.91
N GLY A 135 7.99 -6.43 20.68
CA GLY A 135 7.91 -5.23 19.87
C GLY A 135 6.59 -5.09 19.09
N HIS A 136 6.57 -4.11 18.20
CA HIS A 136 5.40 -3.81 17.34
C HIS A 136 5.46 -4.51 15.98
N GLY A 137 6.13 -5.68 15.90
CA GLY A 137 6.31 -6.45 14.67
C GLY A 137 5.02 -7.07 14.13
N PHE A 138 5.16 -7.87 13.07
CA PHE A 138 4.08 -8.48 12.32
C PHE A 138 3.14 -9.31 13.20
N GLU A 139 3.68 -10.24 14.01
CA GLU A 139 2.88 -11.13 14.86
C GLU A 139 2.03 -10.35 15.85
N HIS A 140 2.60 -9.31 16.49
CA HIS A 140 1.84 -8.44 17.38
C HIS A 140 0.68 -7.75 16.67
N ARG A 141 0.87 -7.30 15.43
CA ARG A 141 -0.16 -6.65 14.64
C ARG A 141 -1.28 -7.60 14.24
N MET A 142 -0.93 -8.85 13.89
CA MET A 142 -1.89 -9.91 13.53
C MET A 142 -2.79 -10.33 14.70
N THR A 143 -2.26 -10.29 15.93
CA THR A 143 -2.97 -10.76 17.14
C THR A 143 -3.76 -9.67 17.86
N LYS A 144 -3.73 -8.42 17.38
CA LYS A 144 -4.50 -7.33 17.96
C LYS A 144 -6.00 -7.61 17.96
N LYS A 145 -6.63 -7.44 19.12
CA LYS A 145 -8.07 -7.70 19.31
C LYS A 145 -8.99 -6.64 18.71
N ASP A 146 -8.42 -5.51 18.27
CA ASP A 146 -9.16 -4.34 17.76
C ASP A 146 -9.37 -4.34 16.25
N ILE A 147 -9.02 -5.44 15.55
CA ILE A 147 -9.08 -5.53 14.09
C ILE A 147 -10.51 -5.71 13.55
N CYS A 148 -11.48 -6.13 14.38
CA CYS A 148 -12.87 -6.46 13.97
C CYS A 148 -12.92 -7.41 12.74
N TYR A 149 -12.00 -8.36 12.67
CA TYR A 149 -11.66 -9.08 11.43
C TYR A 149 -12.83 -9.85 10.83
N GLN A 150 -13.57 -10.62 11.62
CA GLN A 150 -14.64 -11.47 11.10
C GLN A 150 -15.73 -10.63 10.43
N GLU A 151 -16.17 -9.58 11.12
CA GLU A 151 -17.17 -8.65 10.62
C GLU A 151 -16.69 -7.95 9.35
N ALA A 152 -15.45 -7.40 9.38
CA ALA A 152 -14.88 -6.70 8.25
C ALA A 152 -14.76 -7.60 7.01
N ARG A 153 -14.27 -8.85 7.19
CA ARG A 153 -14.17 -9.82 6.11
C ARG A 153 -15.54 -10.16 5.52
N ASP A 154 -16.51 -10.49 6.35
CA ASP A 154 -17.82 -10.95 5.90
C ASP A 154 -18.57 -9.82 5.18
N ASN A 155 -18.51 -8.60 5.69
CA ASN A 155 -19.07 -7.43 5.03
C ASN A 155 -18.34 -7.11 3.72
N TYR A 156 -17.02 -7.17 3.72
CA TYR A 156 -16.21 -6.89 2.53
C TYR A 156 -16.51 -7.86 1.40
N LEU A 157 -16.56 -9.16 1.70
CA LEU A 157 -16.88 -10.20 0.71
C LEU A 157 -18.33 -10.14 0.20
N ARG A 158 -19.23 -9.60 0.98
CA ARG A 158 -20.63 -9.39 0.56
C ARG A 158 -20.76 -8.18 -0.37
N GLU A 159 -20.02 -7.09 -0.12
CA GLU A 159 -20.28 -5.80 -0.74
C GLU A 159 -19.20 -5.31 -1.71
N CYS A 160 -17.95 -5.69 -1.51
CA CYS A 160 -16.82 -5.12 -2.25
C CYS A 160 -16.23 -6.05 -3.30
N ALA A 161 -16.01 -7.32 -2.98
CA ALA A 161 -15.38 -8.29 -3.87
C ALA A 161 -15.88 -9.72 -3.61
N ASP A 162 -16.14 -10.45 -4.69
CA ASP A 162 -16.52 -11.87 -4.61
C ASP A 162 -15.28 -12.74 -4.32
N ILE A 163 -15.45 -13.80 -3.53
CA ILE A 163 -14.35 -14.68 -3.14
C ILE A 163 -13.71 -15.41 -4.34
N LYS A 164 -14.51 -15.78 -5.34
CA LYS A 164 -13.99 -16.44 -6.54
C LYS A 164 -13.21 -15.47 -7.43
N GLU A 165 -13.62 -14.21 -7.43
CA GLU A 165 -12.85 -13.14 -8.09
C GLU A 165 -11.47 -13.00 -7.44
N LEU A 166 -11.41 -12.94 -6.10
CA LEU A 166 -10.14 -12.85 -5.38
C LEU A 166 -9.25 -14.08 -5.59
N ASP A 167 -9.84 -15.29 -5.63
CA ASP A 167 -9.10 -16.52 -5.92
C ASP A 167 -8.49 -16.50 -7.33
N ALA A 168 -9.26 -16.10 -8.33
CA ALA A 168 -8.76 -15.99 -9.71
C ALA A 168 -7.66 -14.92 -9.84
N MET A 169 -7.79 -13.80 -9.12
CA MET A 169 -6.76 -12.77 -9.07
C MET A 169 -5.49 -13.28 -8.39
N PHE A 170 -5.63 -14.04 -7.31
CA PHE A 170 -4.49 -14.64 -6.62
C PHE A 170 -3.74 -15.65 -7.51
N ASP A 171 -4.46 -16.51 -8.24
CA ASP A 171 -3.84 -17.45 -9.17
C ASP A 171 -3.09 -16.73 -10.30
N ALA A 172 -3.66 -15.65 -10.82
CA ALA A 172 -2.99 -14.81 -11.82
C ALA A 172 -1.74 -14.10 -11.25
N ALA A 173 -1.83 -13.57 -10.02
CA ALA A 173 -0.71 -12.96 -9.33
C ALA A 173 0.42 -13.97 -9.06
N ALA A 174 0.09 -15.21 -8.68
CA ALA A 174 1.08 -16.27 -8.50
C ALA A 174 1.84 -16.57 -9.80
N GLY A 175 1.13 -16.59 -10.93
CA GLY A 175 1.78 -16.73 -12.25
C GLY A 175 2.66 -15.54 -12.64
N GLU A 176 2.36 -14.32 -12.15
CA GLU A 176 3.24 -13.15 -12.34
C GLU A 176 4.52 -13.26 -11.49
N VAL A 177 4.39 -13.67 -10.23
CA VAL A 177 5.53 -13.89 -9.33
C VAL A 177 6.42 -15.01 -9.84
N GLU A 178 5.85 -16.10 -10.34
CA GLU A 178 6.59 -17.21 -10.96
C GLU A 178 7.47 -16.72 -12.12
N ARG A 179 6.88 -16.01 -13.08
CA ARG A 179 7.62 -15.44 -14.21
C ARG A 179 8.69 -14.43 -13.81
N PHE A 180 8.44 -13.67 -12.74
CA PHE A 180 9.45 -12.76 -12.19
C PHE A 180 10.67 -13.53 -11.72
N PHE A 181 10.49 -14.57 -10.91
CA PHE A 181 11.61 -15.38 -10.40
C PHE A 181 12.30 -16.20 -11.49
N GLU A 182 11.56 -16.72 -12.48
CA GLU A 182 12.16 -17.32 -13.68
C GLU A 182 13.08 -16.32 -14.41
N THR A 183 12.59 -15.09 -14.62
CA THR A 183 13.38 -14.03 -15.28
C THR A 183 14.62 -13.67 -14.47
N VAL A 184 14.53 -13.61 -13.15
CA VAL A 184 15.67 -13.35 -12.28
C VAL A 184 16.68 -14.49 -12.39
N SER A 185 16.23 -15.74 -12.30
CA SER A 185 17.11 -16.93 -12.39
C SER A 185 17.81 -17.05 -13.74
N ASP A 186 17.13 -16.67 -14.83
CA ASP A 186 17.70 -16.73 -16.18
C ASP A 186 18.78 -15.67 -16.45
N ASN A 187 18.74 -14.55 -15.73
CA ASN A 187 19.62 -13.41 -15.99
C ASN A 187 20.68 -13.18 -14.91
N ILE A 188 20.55 -13.79 -13.77
CA ILE A 188 21.45 -13.62 -12.63
C ILE A 188 21.82 -15.02 -12.16
N ASP A 189 23.15 -15.26 -12.08
CA ASP A 189 23.67 -16.49 -11.49
C ASP A 189 23.39 -16.42 -9.97
N ILE A 190 22.17 -16.79 -9.59
CA ILE A 190 21.76 -16.84 -8.20
C ILE A 190 22.48 -18.04 -7.61
N ALA A 191 23.52 -17.81 -6.85
CA ALA A 191 24.08 -18.84 -5.98
C ALA A 191 22.93 -19.36 -5.10
N GLU A 192 22.89 -20.67 -4.84
CA GLU A 192 21.81 -21.35 -4.09
C GLU A 192 21.68 -20.87 -2.61
N GLU A 193 21.98 -19.61 -2.34
CA GLU A 193 21.92 -19.03 -0.99
C GLU A 193 20.57 -18.34 -0.78
N ASP A 194 19.88 -18.75 0.27
CA ASP A 194 18.56 -18.23 0.69
C ASP A 194 18.48 -16.69 0.77
N GLU A 195 19.61 -16.03 1.06
CA GLU A 195 19.71 -14.58 1.20
C GLU A 195 19.40 -13.82 -0.11
N GLU A 196 19.67 -14.39 -1.28
CA GLU A 196 19.36 -13.75 -2.57
C GLU A 196 17.87 -13.81 -2.90
N CYS A 197 17.21 -14.92 -2.58
CA CYS A 197 15.75 -15.04 -2.70
C CYS A 197 15.03 -14.03 -1.80
N ASP A 198 15.50 -13.83 -0.59
CA ASP A 198 14.96 -12.85 0.36
C ASP A 198 15.10 -11.42 -0.16
N PHE A 199 16.23 -11.09 -0.79
CA PHE A 199 16.42 -9.77 -1.41
C PHE A 199 15.39 -9.51 -2.51
N TRP A 200 15.21 -10.44 -3.44
CA TRP A 200 14.29 -10.29 -4.56
C TRP A 200 12.83 -10.27 -4.10
N THR A 201 12.47 -11.11 -3.14
CA THR A 201 11.15 -11.10 -2.52
C THR A 201 10.86 -9.76 -1.83
N GLY A 202 11.83 -9.24 -1.08
CA GLY A 202 11.73 -7.95 -0.42
C GLY A 202 11.64 -6.77 -1.39
N LEU A 203 12.35 -6.83 -2.52
CA LEU A 203 12.27 -5.83 -3.59
C LEU A 203 10.89 -5.85 -4.24
N LEU A 204 10.40 -7.04 -4.58
CA LEU A 204 9.10 -7.23 -5.21
C LEU A 204 7.96 -6.75 -4.30
N ALA A 205 8.01 -7.08 -3.01
CA ALA A 205 7.02 -6.63 -2.03
C ALA A 205 6.96 -5.09 -1.93
N ARG A 206 8.11 -4.40 -1.98
CA ARG A 206 8.17 -2.93 -1.97
C ARG A 206 7.67 -2.31 -3.27
N LEU A 207 7.92 -2.95 -4.40
CA LEU A 207 7.42 -2.49 -5.70
C LEU A 207 5.88 -2.57 -5.73
N VAL A 208 5.32 -3.70 -5.31
CA VAL A 208 3.87 -3.88 -5.17
C VAL A 208 3.27 -2.89 -4.18
N LEU A 209 3.91 -2.69 -3.01
CA LEU A 209 3.50 -1.68 -2.03
C LEU A 209 3.45 -0.27 -2.64
N SER A 210 4.46 0.11 -3.41
CA SER A 210 4.50 1.42 -4.08
C SER A 210 3.30 1.63 -5.00
N ALA A 211 2.89 0.60 -5.73
CA ALA A 211 1.71 0.66 -6.59
C ALA A 211 0.40 0.74 -5.78
N VAL A 212 0.30 0.05 -4.65
CA VAL A 212 -0.85 0.17 -3.73
C VAL A 212 -0.97 1.59 -3.19
N GLU A 213 0.14 2.18 -2.73
CA GLU A 213 0.16 3.56 -2.23
C GLU A 213 -0.19 4.57 -3.33
N GLU A 214 0.28 4.37 -4.56
CA GLU A 214 -0.08 5.21 -5.71
C GLU A 214 -1.59 5.12 -5.98
N GLY A 215 -2.14 3.92 -6.03
CA GLY A 215 -3.56 3.70 -6.28
C GLY A 215 -4.46 4.34 -5.22
N ASP A 216 -4.17 4.11 -3.94
CA ASP A 216 -4.92 4.72 -2.82
C ASP A 216 -4.84 6.26 -2.84
N ARG A 217 -3.63 6.81 -3.02
CA ARG A 217 -3.42 8.27 -3.02
C ARG A 217 -4.07 8.93 -4.23
N ARG A 218 -3.97 8.33 -5.40
CA ARG A 218 -4.57 8.85 -6.62
C ARG A 218 -6.08 8.89 -6.53
N ASP A 219 -6.71 7.78 -6.14
CA ASP A 219 -8.16 7.74 -5.95
C ASP A 219 -8.63 8.73 -4.88
N THR A 220 -7.88 8.84 -3.77
CA THR A 220 -8.15 9.83 -2.71
C THR A 220 -8.10 11.26 -3.24
N TYR A 221 -7.06 11.60 -4.00
CA TYR A 221 -6.90 12.93 -4.57
C TYR A 221 -8.04 13.26 -5.53
N GLU A 222 -8.36 12.34 -6.44
CA GLU A 222 -9.42 12.55 -7.44
C GLU A 222 -10.78 12.71 -6.78
N PHE A 223 -11.10 11.89 -5.77
CA PHE A 223 -12.34 12.00 -5.02
C PHE A 223 -12.43 13.33 -4.25
N MET A 224 -11.37 13.68 -3.50
CA MET A 224 -11.37 14.87 -2.65
C MET A 224 -11.29 16.17 -3.43
N SER A 225 -10.61 16.19 -4.58
CA SER A 225 -10.45 17.39 -5.40
C SER A 225 -11.51 17.54 -6.48
N GLY A 226 -12.24 16.47 -6.82
CA GLY A 226 -13.13 16.42 -7.98
C GLY A 226 -12.42 16.55 -9.32
N LYS A 227 -11.09 16.35 -9.37
CA LYS A 227 -10.25 16.50 -10.55
C LYS A 227 -9.42 15.25 -10.78
N ALA A 228 -9.26 14.87 -12.04
CA ALA A 228 -8.28 13.84 -12.39
C ALA A 228 -6.87 14.27 -11.94
N GLN A 229 -6.09 13.32 -11.46
CA GLN A 229 -4.68 13.59 -11.16
C GLN A 229 -3.96 13.93 -12.46
N PRO A 230 -3.23 15.05 -12.52
CA PRO A 230 -2.47 15.40 -13.71
C PRO A 230 -1.46 14.29 -14.02
N GLU A 231 -1.43 13.83 -15.25
CA GLU A 231 -0.33 12.97 -15.70
C GLU A 231 0.97 13.76 -15.61
N CYS A 232 1.91 13.23 -14.84
CA CYS A 232 3.23 13.82 -14.70
C CYS A 232 4.10 13.28 -15.83
N ASP A 233 3.90 13.79 -17.05
CA ASP A 233 4.91 13.59 -18.09
C ASP A 233 6.13 14.47 -17.75
N VAL A 234 7.00 13.89 -16.97
CA VAL A 234 8.30 14.50 -16.67
C VAL A 234 9.24 14.15 -17.80
N GLY A 235 9.00 14.67 -19.00
CA GLY A 235 9.98 14.57 -20.09
C GLY A 235 11.41 14.93 -19.60
N ASN A 236 12.44 14.65 -20.37
CA ASN A 236 13.84 14.85 -19.96
C ASN A 236 14.11 16.23 -19.33
N ASP A 237 13.48 17.28 -19.85
CA ASP A 237 13.59 18.64 -19.29
C ASP A 237 12.83 18.83 -17.98
N GLY A 238 11.80 18.02 -17.72
CA GLY A 238 11.00 18.07 -16.51
C GLY A 238 11.77 17.59 -15.26
N TRP A 239 12.62 16.59 -15.38
CA TRP A 239 13.47 16.13 -14.27
C TRP A 239 14.45 17.21 -13.82
N SER A 240 15.06 17.93 -14.74
CA SER A 240 15.94 19.04 -14.43
C SER A 240 15.21 20.17 -13.70
N GLY A 241 13.98 20.49 -14.12
CA GLY A 241 13.15 21.49 -13.47
C GLY A 241 12.69 21.05 -12.07
N LEU A 242 12.36 19.78 -11.88
CA LEU A 242 12.01 19.23 -10.56
C LEU A 242 13.20 19.25 -9.62
N SER A 243 14.39 18.83 -10.10
CA SER A 243 15.63 18.87 -9.34
C SER A 243 15.97 20.29 -8.90
N ALA A 244 15.88 21.28 -9.80
CA ALA A 244 16.15 22.68 -9.46
C ALA A 244 15.19 23.20 -8.39
N ARG A 245 13.89 22.90 -8.48
CA ARG A 245 12.89 23.29 -7.47
C ARG A 245 13.15 22.63 -6.11
N LEU A 246 13.56 21.36 -6.11
CA LEU A 246 13.95 20.67 -4.89
C LEU A 246 15.17 21.33 -4.23
N ASP A 247 16.15 21.69 -5.03
CA ASP A 247 17.36 22.38 -4.61
C ASP A 247 17.07 23.72 -3.97
N GLU A 248 16.24 24.52 -4.60
CA GLU A 248 15.79 25.81 -4.08
C GLU A 248 15.06 25.63 -2.74
N LYS A 249 14.17 24.65 -2.65
CA LYS A 249 13.45 24.33 -1.41
C LYS A 249 14.40 23.92 -0.30
N ILE A 250 15.37 23.06 -0.56
CA ILE A 250 16.38 22.61 0.41
C ILE A 250 17.26 23.78 0.85
N ALA A 251 17.68 24.63 -0.10
CA ALA A 251 18.48 25.81 0.20
C ALA A 251 17.73 26.82 1.11
N GLY A 252 16.41 26.97 0.92
CA GLY A 252 15.55 27.82 1.72
C GLY A 252 15.23 27.28 3.14
N MET A 253 15.51 26.01 3.43
CA MET A 253 15.27 25.44 4.76
C MET A 253 16.27 25.96 5.79
N GLU A 254 15.76 26.31 6.99
CA GLU A 254 16.64 26.71 8.11
C GLU A 254 17.59 25.57 8.50
N CYS A 255 18.86 25.90 8.65
CA CYS A 255 19.94 24.95 8.96
C CYS A 255 20.60 25.30 10.32
N ARG A 256 19.77 25.45 11.37
CA ARG A 256 20.26 25.86 12.71
C ARG A 256 20.67 24.66 13.57
N SER A 257 20.02 23.52 13.45
CA SER A 257 20.33 22.34 14.26
C SER A 257 21.39 21.44 13.58
N GLU A 258 22.15 20.71 14.38
CA GLU A 258 23.16 19.75 13.88
C GLU A 258 22.52 18.69 12.97
N ILE A 259 21.29 18.25 13.29
CA ILE A 259 20.56 17.29 12.44
C ILE A 259 20.22 17.89 11.06
N ASN A 260 19.87 19.17 11.00
CA ASN A 260 19.57 19.83 9.72
C ASN A 260 20.84 20.08 8.89
N LYS A 261 21.98 20.33 9.55
CA LYS A 261 23.28 20.38 8.87
C LYS A 261 23.65 19.03 8.29
N ALA A 262 23.49 17.93 9.05
CA ALA A 262 23.74 16.57 8.58
C ALA A 262 22.83 16.21 7.39
N ARG A 263 21.52 16.51 7.45
CA ARG A 263 20.58 16.29 6.34
C ARG A 263 20.98 17.03 5.06
N ARG A 264 21.44 18.28 5.20
CA ARG A 264 21.92 19.07 4.05
C ARG A 264 23.16 18.48 3.44
N GLU A 265 24.10 18.03 4.27
CA GLU A 265 25.31 17.36 3.81
C GLU A 265 25.00 16.02 3.11
N ILE A 266 24.11 15.20 3.66
CA ILE A 266 23.63 13.97 3.03
C ILE A 266 23.02 14.26 1.64
N SER A 267 22.15 15.27 1.54
CA SER A 267 21.56 15.67 0.25
C SER A 267 22.63 16.08 -0.78
N ARG A 268 23.66 16.80 -0.33
CA ARG A 268 24.80 17.19 -1.18
C ARG A 268 25.57 15.94 -1.67
N MET A 269 25.89 15.03 -0.75
CA MET A 269 26.62 13.79 -1.09
C MET A 269 25.82 12.90 -2.05
N CYS A 270 24.50 12.74 -1.85
CA CYS A 270 23.63 12.00 -2.77
C CYS A 270 23.65 12.61 -4.18
N ARG A 271 23.61 13.93 -4.29
CA ARG A 271 23.67 14.63 -5.57
C ARG A 271 25.02 14.42 -6.27
N GLU A 272 26.12 14.48 -5.55
CA GLU A 272 27.45 14.22 -6.10
C GLU A 272 27.60 12.76 -6.53
N ALA A 273 27.01 11.82 -5.78
CA ALA A 273 26.99 10.42 -6.15
C ALA A 273 26.18 10.18 -7.45
N ALA A 274 25.07 10.88 -7.64
CA ALA A 274 24.25 10.79 -8.84
C ALA A 274 24.96 11.28 -10.13
N GLN A 275 26.05 12.03 -10.01
CA GLN A 275 26.89 12.44 -11.13
C GLN A 275 27.92 11.37 -11.56
N LYS A 276 28.09 10.34 -10.74
CA LYS A 276 29.03 9.24 -10.98
C LYS A 276 28.39 8.16 -11.85
N PRO A 277 29.17 7.25 -12.46
CA PRO A 277 28.65 6.10 -13.17
C PRO A 277 27.65 5.31 -12.33
N GLY A 278 26.67 4.65 -12.97
CA GLY A 278 25.69 3.80 -12.29
C GLY A 278 26.35 2.80 -11.34
N GLY A 279 25.75 2.59 -10.18
CA GLY A 279 26.29 1.69 -9.15
C GLY A 279 25.55 1.85 -7.82
N VAL A 280 25.94 1.02 -6.86
CA VAL A 280 25.46 1.11 -5.48
C VAL A 280 26.43 1.96 -4.67
N TYR A 281 25.93 3.00 -4.01
CA TYR A 281 26.71 3.90 -3.18
C TYR A 281 26.25 3.78 -1.72
N ARG A 282 27.19 3.56 -0.82
CA ARG A 282 26.93 3.48 0.61
C ARG A 282 27.24 4.82 1.27
N LEU A 283 26.28 5.32 2.05
CA LEU A 283 26.47 6.45 2.94
C LEU A 283 26.93 5.93 4.31
N ASN A 284 28.11 6.34 4.76
CA ASN A 284 28.69 5.96 6.06
C ASN A 284 28.65 7.15 7.02
#